data_5173d8dd6365183da76e093d1853a7f0
#
_entry.id   5173d8dd6365183da76e093d1853a7f0
#
_cell.length_a   1.000
_cell.length_b   1.000
_cell.length_c   1.000
_cell.angle_alpha   90.00
_cell.angle_beta   90.00
_cell.angle_gamma   90.00
#
_symmetry.space_group_name_H-M   'P 1'
#
loop_
_entity.id
_entity.type
_entity.pdbx_description
1 polymer ?
#
loop_
_entity_poly.entity_id
_entity_poly.type
_entity_poly.pdbx_seq_one_letter_code
_entity_poly.pdbx_strand_id
1 'polypeptide(L)'
;MKHVLILCALITSAISAFAADGKTVSYKSGDETVQAVLYTPQGKGPFPALIVIHEWWGLNDWVKDQASKFAEEGYAALAVDLYRGKVAKTPDEAHEIMRGVPEDRAKRDLHAAFEFLASQPNVKKDRIGSIGWCMGGGYSLDVALQEPTLAATVINYGHLATDTDALKKINAPILGLFGAQDRGITPDDVHKFAQAIQQLGKKIDVKIYDDAGHAFENPNNKDGYRQADAADAGKRTIDFLAATLKK
;
A
#
# COMPACT_ATOMS: atom_id res chain seq x y z
N MET A 1 35.33 -52.39 -19.29
CA MET A 1 34.08 -51.62 -19.10
C MET A 1 34.45 -50.29 -18.44
N LYS A 2 34.43 -49.18 -19.19
CA LYS A 2 34.80 -47.84 -18.68
C LYS A 2 33.52 -47.12 -18.30
N HIS A 3 33.35 -46.83 -17.00
CA HIS A 3 32.21 -46.06 -16.49
C HIS A 3 32.51 -44.57 -16.67
N VAL A 4 31.73 -43.90 -17.51
CA VAL A 4 31.73 -42.45 -17.65
C VAL A 4 30.74 -41.86 -16.63
N LEU A 5 31.26 -41.19 -15.62
CA LEU A 5 30.46 -40.38 -14.71
C LEU A 5 30.16 -39.03 -15.39
N ILE A 6 28.88 -38.80 -15.71
CA ILE A 6 28.40 -37.49 -16.15
C ILE A 6 28.08 -36.65 -14.91
N LEU A 7 28.90 -35.64 -14.67
CA LEU A 7 28.68 -34.67 -13.60
C LEU A 7 27.73 -33.60 -14.12
N CYS A 8 26.46 -33.66 -13.75
CA CYS A 8 25.50 -32.59 -13.99
C CYS A 8 25.79 -31.42 -13.03
N ALA A 9 26.40 -30.35 -13.54
CA ALA A 9 26.54 -29.09 -12.81
C ALA A 9 25.19 -28.36 -12.82
N LEU A 10 24.52 -28.33 -11.68
CA LEU A 10 23.37 -27.46 -11.41
C LEU A 10 23.87 -25.99 -11.33
N ILE A 11 23.68 -25.24 -12.41
CA ILE A 11 23.90 -23.79 -12.40
C ILE A 11 22.71 -23.15 -11.67
N THR A 12 22.84 -22.91 -10.38
CA THR A 12 21.94 -22.04 -9.62
C THR A 12 22.24 -20.59 -10.00
N SER A 13 21.46 -20.04 -10.92
CA SER A 13 21.47 -18.60 -11.18
C SER A 13 20.96 -17.88 -9.94
N ALA A 14 21.86 -17.31 -9.17
CA ALA A 14 21.50 -16.35 -8.13
C ALA A 14 20.96 -15.11 -8.86
N ILE A 15 19.63 -14.93 -8.84
CA ILE A 15 19.00 -13.68 -9.24
C ILE A 15 19.35 -12.69 -8.14
N SER A 16 20.35 -11.83 -8.39
CA SER A 16 20.58 -10.67 -7.53
C SER A 16 19.35 -9.78 -7.63
N ALA A 17 18.57 -9.71 -6.56
CA ALA A 17 17.51 -8.72 -6.44
C ALA A 17 18.20 -7.34 -6.35
N PHE A 18 18.24 -6.63 -7.46
CA PHE A 18 18.60 -5.21 -7.46
C PHE A 18 17.37 -4.43 -7.02
N ALA A 19 17.49 -3.62 -5.98
CA ALA A 19 16.47 -2.68 -5.59
C ALA A 19 16.02 -1.86 -6.81
N ALA A 20 14.71 -1.73 -7.00
CA ALA A 20 14.20 -0.96 -8.13
C ALA A 20 14.53 0.53 -7.91
N ASP A 21 15.19 1.16 -8.88
CA ASP A 21 15.48 2.59 -8.83
C ASP A 21 14.20 3.41 -8.89
N GLY A 22 13.96 4.24 -7.87
CA GLY A 22 12.82 5.15 -7.83
C GLY A 22 13.04 6.37 -8.72
N LYS A 23 12.11 6.63 -9.63
CA LYS A 23 12.11 7.82 -10.49
C LYS A 23 11.12 8.84 -9.95
N THR A 24 11.57 10.06 -9.66
CA THR A 24 10.66 11.17 -9.36
C THR A 24 9.81 11.50 -10.58
N VAL A 25 8.51 11.50 -10.39
CA VAL A 25 7.50 11.84 -11.40
C VAL A 25 6.59 12.93 -10.86
N SER A 26 5.87 13.60 -11.76
CA SER A 26 4.91 14.63 -11.39
C SER A 26 3.62 14.43 -12.17
N TYR A 27 2.50 14.74 -11.56
CA TYR A 27 1.19 14.74 -12.21
C TYR A 27 0.33 15.91 -11.73
N LYS A 28 -0.67 16.27 -12.53
CA LYS A 28 -1.60 17.34 -12.17
C LYS A 28 -2.70 16.84 -11.25
N SER A 29 -3.03 17.66 -10.25
CA SER A 29 -4.15 17.48 -9.33
C SER A 29 -4.90 18.82 -9.21
N GLY A 30 -5.91 19.01 -10.03
CA GLY A 30 -6.50 20.32 -10.25
C GLY A 30 -5.44 21.30 -10.80
N ASP A 31 -5.34 22.46 -10.19
CA ASP A 31 -4.36 23.48 -10.57
C ASP A 31 -2.95 23.24 -10.00
N GLU A 32 -2.83 22.27 -9.07
CA GLU A 32 -1.56 21.94 -8.42
C GLU A 32 -0.78 20.85 -9.17
N THR A 33 0.50 20.70 -8.82
CA THR A 33 1.35 19.61 -9.26
C THR A 33 1.77 18.79 -8.05
N VAL A 34 1.49 17.50 -8.10
CA VAL A 34 1.92 16.53 -7.09
C VAL A 34 3.20 15.86 -7.57
N GLN A 35 4.15 15.70 -6.66
CA GLN A 35 5.32 14.85 -6.88
C GLN A 35 5.08 13.47 -6.28
N ALA A 36 5.68 12.46 -6.88
CA ALA A 36 5.69 11.09 -6.38
C ALA A 36 6.98 10.40 -6.81
N VAL A 37 7.26 9.25 -6.23
CA VAL A 37 8.35 8.39 -6.68
C VAL A 37 7.75 7.13 -7.28
N LEU A 38 8.01 6.90 -8.56
CA LEU A 38 7.58 5.70 -9.29
C LEU A 38 8.71 4.68 -9.33
N TYR A 39 8.46 3.53 -8.77
CA TYR A 39 9.30 2.33 -8.87
C TYR A 39 8.70 1.40 -9.92
N THR A 40 9.50 1.01 -10.90
CA THR A 40 9.03 0.17 -12.01
C THR A 40 9.74 -1.18 -11.96
N PRO A 41 9.02 -2.30 -12.09
CA PRO A 41 9.63 -3.62 -12.18
C PRO A 41 10.60 -3.73 -13.36
N GLN A 42 11.56 -4.62 -13.23
CA GLN A 42 12.40 -4.99 -14.38
C GLN A 42 11.61 -5.76 -15.44
N GLY A 43 12.00 -5.61 -16.70
CA GLY A 43 11.41 -6.33 -17.81
C GLY A 43 10.41 -5.50 -18.63
N LYS A 44 9.65 -6.20 -19.45
CA LYS A 44 8.65 -5.58 -20.35
C LYS A 44 7.26 -5.68 -19.71
N GLY A 45 6.64 -4.52 -19.43
CA GLY A 45 5.25 -4.45 -18.97
C GLY A 45 4.25 -4.95 -20.03
N PRO A 46 2.94 -4.70 -19.87
CA PRO A 46 2.39 -3.90 -18.78
C PRO A 46 2.34 -4.62 -17.43
N PHE A 47 2.58 -3.88 -16.35
CA PHE A 47 2.60 -4.37 -14.98
C PHE A 47 1.30 -4.02 -14.24
N PRO A 48 0.84 -4.83 -13.27
CA PRO A 48 -0.09 -4.35 -12.26
C PRO A 48 0.54 -3.20 -11.48
N ALA A 49 -0.27 -2.32 -10.89
CA ALA A 49 0.26 -1.14 -10.22
C ALA A 49 -0.33 -0.92 -8.83
N LEU A 50 0.39 -0.15 -8.00
CA LEU A 50 -0.01 0.20 -6.65
C LEU A 50 0.18 1.70 -6.39
N ILE A 51 -0.83 2.31 -5.79
CA ILE A 51 -0.72 3.60 -5.13
C ILE A 51 -0.25 3.31 -3.70
N VAL A 52 0.96 3.76 -3.35
CA VAL A 52 1.59 3.53 -2.04
C VAL A 52 1.50 4.82 -1.23
N ILE A 53 0.81 4.78 -0.09
CA ILE A 53 0.41 5.96 0.66
C ILE A 53 1.10 5.96 2.02
N HIS A 54 1.83 7.04 2.30
CA HIS A 54 2.66 7.19 3.48
C HIS A 54 1.86 7.40 4.78
N GLU A 55 2.50 7.13 5.90
CA GLU A 55 2.02 7.48 7.23
C GLU A 55 2.02 9.01 7.45
N TRP A 56 1.63 9.45 8.63
CA TRP A 56 1.62 10.88 9.03
C TRP A 56 2.99 11.57 9.02
N TRP A 57 4.08 10.80 8.86
CA TRP A 57 5.44 11.32 8.77
C TRP A 57 5.77 11.97 7.42
N GLY A 58 4.99 11.73 6.38
CA GLY A 58 5.29 12.10 5.00
C GLY A 58 6.00 10.99 4.22
N LEU A 59 6.38 11.27 2.98
CA LEU A 59 7.04 10.31 2.08
C LEU A 59 8.52 10.14 2.49
N ASN A 60 8.74 9.42 3.58
CA ASN A 60 10.06 9.10 4.12
C ASN A 60 10.68 7.87 3.44
N ASP A 61 11.93 7.54 3.81
CA ASP A 61 12.67 6.46 3.19
C ASP A 61 12.03 5.09 3.42
N TRP A 62 11.42 4.85 4.60
CA TRP A 62 10.74 3.58 4.85
C TRP A 62 9.61 3.31 3.87
N VAL A 63 8.79 4.32 3.56
CA VAL A 63 7.69 4.17 2.57
C VAL A 63 8.25 3.97 1.16
N LYS A 64 9.33 4.68 0.81
CA LYS A 64 10.04 4.49 -0.45
C LYS A 64 10.61 3.06 -0.57
N ASP A 65 11.17 2.52 0.50
CA ASP A 65 11.66 1.13 0.56
C ASP A 65 10.51 0.12 0.38
N GLN A 66 9.33 0.37 0.97
CA GLN A 66 8.16 -0.48 0.73
C GLN A 66 7.76 -0.44 -0.75
N ALA A 67 7.72 0.75 -1.38
CA ALA A 67 7.41 0.87 -2.80
C ALA A 67 8.44 0.18 -3.70
N SER A 68 9.73 0.26 -3.36
CA SER A 68 10.80 -0.48 -4.05
C SER A 68 10.58 -1.99 -3.96
N LYS A 69 10.26 -2.53 -2.78
CA LYS A 69 9.96 -3.95 -2.59
C LYS A 69 8.74 -4.41 -3.41
N PHE A 70 7.70 -3.59 -3.52
CA PHE A 70 6.59 -3.91 -4.41
C PHE A 70 7.00 -3.95 -5.89
N ALA A 71 7.97 -3.12 -6.30
CA ALA A 71 8.48 -3.19 -7.66
C ALA A 71 9.32 -4.46 -7.89
N GLU A 72 10.10 -4.91 -6.91
CA GLU A 72 10.79 -6.22 -6.93
C GLU A 72 9.78 -7.37 -7.04
N GLU A 73 8.60 -7.22 -6.41
CA GLU A 73 7.48 -8.16 -6.51
C GLU A 73 6.67 -8.01 -7.83
N GLY A 74 7.08 -7.14 -8.75
CA GLY A 74 6.48 -7.01 -10.08
C GLY A 74 5.30 -6.05 -10.18
N TYR A 75 5.15 -5.09 -9.27
CA TYR A 75 4.15 -4.03 -9.32
C TYR A 75 4.79 -2.69 -9.68
N ALA A 76 4.22 -1.93 -10.60
CA ALA A 76 4.57 -0.51 -10.75
C ALA A 76 4.05 0.25 -9.52
N ALA A 77 4.95 0.64 -8.61
CA ALA A 77 4.58 1.23 -7.31
C ALA A 77 4.80 2.75 -7.32
N LEU A 78 3.73 3.52 -7.16
CA LEU A 78 3.74 4.97 -7.08
C LEU A 78 3.64 5.42 -5.63
N ALA A 79 4.75 5.80 -5.03
CA ALA A 79 4.81 6.39 -3.69
C ALA A 79 4.43 7.86 -3.77
N VAL A 80 3.20 8.19 -3.32
CA VAL A 80 2.60 9.54 -3.44
C VAL A 80 3.11 10.44 -2.32
N ASP A 81 3.45 11.69 -2.66
CA ASP A 81 3.80 12.73 -1.68
C ASP A 81 2.62 13.68 -1.43
N LEU A 82 1.81 13.37 -0.40
CA LEU A 82 0.68 14.22 0.00
C LEU A 82 1.12 15.52 0.72
N TYR A 83 2.40 15.61 1.10
CA TYR A 83 2.94 16.70 1.92
C TYR A 83 3.81 17.69 1.15
N ARG A 84 3.90 17.53 -0.19
CA ARG A 84 4.67 18.45 -1.06
C ARG A 84 6.13 18.58 -0.64
N GLY A 85 6.80 17.44 -0.41
CA GLY A 85 8.22 17.36 -0.05
C GLY A 85 8.51 17.48 1.44
N LYS A 86 7.50 17.67 2.29
CA LYS A 86 7.72 17.73 3.74
C LYS A 86 7.77 16.33 4.34
N VAL A 87 8.76 16.12 5.20
CA VAL A 87 8.91 14.91 6.02
C VAL A 87 9.15 15.34 7.45
N ALA A 88 8.26 14.95 8.35
CA ALA A 88 8.35 15.28 9.76
C ALA A 88 9.48 14.50 10.45
N LYS A 89 10.15 15.16 11.40
CA LYS A 89 11.22 14.57 12.22
C LYS A 89 10.78 14.34 13.66
N THR A 90 9.71 14.99 14.08
CA THR A 90 9.14 14.86 15.42
C THR A 90 7.63 14.61 15.33
N PRO A 91 7.00 14.03 16.38
CA PRO A 91 5.55 13.87 16.43
C PRO A 91 4.78 15.20 16.30
N ASP A 92 5.28 16.28 16.89
CA ASP A 92 4.65 17.60 16.82
C ASP A 92 4.64 18.14 15.39
N GLU A 93 5.78 18.03 14.67
CA GLU A 93 5.85 18.37 13.24
C GLU A 93 4.88 17.51 12.41
N ALA A 94 4.80 16.21 12.69
CA ALA A 94 3.90 15.30 11.98
C ALA A 94 2.44 15.69 12.18
N HIS A 95 2.05 16.02 13.41
CA HIS A 95 0.71 16.54 13.72
C HIS A 95 0.40 17.86 13.00
N GLU A 96 1.36 18.78 12.98
CA GLU A 96 1.20 20.07 12.31
C GLU A 96 1.00 19.90 10.79
N ILE A 97 1.89 19.12 10.16
CA ILE A 97 1.81 18.88 8.71
C ILE A 97 0.52 18.14 8.35
N MET A 98 0.18 17.09 9.08
CA MET A 98 -1.03 16.30 8.84
C MET A 98 -2.30 17.16 8.91
N ARG A 99 -2.44 18.02 9.94
CA ARG A 99 -3.59 18.93 10.08
C ARG A 99 -3.62 20.02 8.99
N GLY A 100 -2.45 20.36 8.44
CA GLY A 100 -2.31 21.32 7.35
C GLY A 100 -2.70 20.77 5.97
N VAL A 101 -3.05 19.48 5.85
CA VAL A 101 -3.52 18.88 4.60
C VAL A 101 -5.04 18.86 4.58
N PRO A 102 -5.70 19.68 3.72
CA PRO A 102 -7.13 19.57 3.52
C PRO A 102 -7.50 18.18 2.98
N GLU A 103 -8.54 17.57 3.56
CA GLU A 103 -8.95 16.21 3.19
C GLU A 103 -9.36 16.09 1.71
N ASP A 104 -10.07 17.09 1.20
CA ASP A 104 -10.48 17.17 -0.21
C ASP A 104 -9.28 17.25 -1.15
N ARG A 105 -8.19 17.94 -0.73
CA ARG A 105 -6.95 17.99 -1.50
C ARG A 105 -6.27 16.61 -1.53
N ALA A 106 -6.16 15.94 -0.38
CA ALA A 106 -5.55 14.61 -0.33
C ALA A 106 -6.33 13.62 -1.21
N LYS A 107 -7.65 13.64 -1.14
CA LYS A 107 -8.53 12.78 -1.97
C LYS A 107 -8.37 13.09 -3.46
N ARG A 108 -8.31 14.36 -3.84
CA ARG A 108 -8.07 14.80 -5.23
C ARG A 108 -6.68 14.36 -5.72
N ASP A 109 -5.64 14.48 -4.87
CA ASP A 109 -4.29 14.06 -5.20
C ASP A 109 -4.18 12.55 -5.44
N LEU A 110 -4.93 11.75 -4.67
CA LEU A 110 -4.97 10.30 -4.81
C LEU A 110 -5.78 9.85 -6.04
N HIS A 111 -6.89 10.53 -6.35
CA HIS A 111 -7.59 10.34 -7.61
C HIS A 111 -6.67 10.63 -8.81
N ALA A 112 -5.95 11.74 -8.77
CA ALA A 112 -4.99 12.09 -9.81
C ALA A 112 -3.81 11.09 -9.90
N ALA A 113 -3.41 10.47 -8.79
CA ALA A 113 -2.41 9.38 -8.78
C ALA A 113 -2.95 8.12 -9.48
N PHE A 114 -4.22 7.78 -9.26
CA PHE A 114 -4.88 6.68 -9.96
C PHE A 114 -4.92 6.92 -11.46
N GLU A 115 -5.39 8.08 -11.90
CA GLU A 115 -5.43 8.48 -13.31
C GLU A 115 -4.03 8.53 -13.94
N PHE A 116 -3.02 9.02 -13.19
CA PHE A 116 -1.64 9.01 -13.64
C PHE A 116 -1.16 7.58 -13.93
N LEU A 117 -1.38 6.63 -13.02
CA LEU A 117 -1.02 5.22 -13.23
C LEU A 117 -1.79 4.61 -14.41
N ALA A 118 -3.10 4.87 -14.50
CA ALA A 118 -3.94 4.37 -15.58
C ALA A 118 -3.53 4.91 -16.98
N SER A 119 -2.86 6.07 -17.02
CA SER A 119 -2.36 6.66 -18.27
C SER A 119 -1.01 6.09 -18.72
N GLN A 120 -0.28 5.37 -17.84
CA GLN A 120 1.05 4.86 -18.18
C GLN A 120 0.96 3.67 -19.15
N PRO A 121 1.73 3.66 -20.24
CA PRO A 121 1.66 2.60 -21.27
C PRO A 121 2.15 1.24 -20.75
N ASN A 122 2.97 1.23 -19.69
CA ASN A 122 3.50 0.02 -19.06
C ASN A 122 2.71 -0.44 -17.83
N VAL A 123 1.51 0.11 -17.60
CA VAL A 123 0.60 -0.26 -16.50
C VAL A 123 -0.66 -0.94 -17.06
N LYS A 124 -1.08 -2.02 -16.39
CA LYS A 124 -2.39 -2.67 -16.62
C LYS A 124 -3.47 -1.84 -15.93
N LYS A 125 -4.26 -1.11 -16.71
CA LYS A 125 -5.29 -0.17 -16.22
C LYS A 125 -6.34 -0.80 -15.32
N ASP A 126 -6.65 -2.06 -15.54
CA ASP A 126 -7.62 -2.86 -14.79
C ASP A 126 -7.00 -3.61 -13.59
N ARG A 127 -5.74 -3.35 -13.28
CA ARG A 127 -4.95 -3.99 -12.24
C ARG A 127 -4.21 -2.96 -11.38
N ILE A 128 -4.91 -1.91 -10.98
CA ILE A 128 -4.39 -0.88 -10.06
C ILE A 128 -4.99 -1.12 -8.69
N GLY A 129 -4.15 -1.19 -7.67
CA GLY A 129 -4.54 -1.28 -6.26
C GLY A 129 -4.02 -0.12 -5.44
N SER A 130 -4.45 -0.04 -4.19
CA SER A 130 -3.94 0.91 -3.20
C SER A 130 -3.45 0.18 -1.95
N ILE A 131 -2.45 0.75 -1.31
CA ILE A 131 -1.92 0.32 -0.01
C ILE A 131 -1.42 1.52 0.77
N GLY A 132 -1.66 1.53 2.06
CA GLY A 132 -1.14 2.56 2.94
C GLY A 132 -1.12 2.12 4.40
N TRP A 133 -0.42 2.91 5.22
CA TRP A 133 -0.20 2.65 6.63
C TRP A 133 -0.65 3.84 7.48
N CYS A 134 -1.25 3.60 8.64
CA CYS A 134 -1.73 4.65 9.55
C CYS A 134 -2.69 5.63 8.84
N MET A 135 -2.36 6.90 8.76
CA MET A 135 -3.06 7.89 7.95
C MET A 135 -3.25 7.39 6.50
N GLY A 136 -2.18 6.85 5.89
CA GLY A 136 -2.23 6.30 4.53
C GLY A 136 -3.11 5.07 4.40
N GLY A 137 -3.29 4.29 5.46
CA GLY A 137 -4.25 3.17 5.48
C GLY A 137 -5.69 3.65 5.35
N GLY A 138 -6.05 4.74 6.05
CA GLY A 138 -7.35 5.41 5.88
C GLY A 138 -7.52 5.95 4.45
N TYR A 139 -6.49 6.61 3.92
CA TYR A 139 -6.51 7.08 2.54
C TYR A 139 -6.55 5.96 1.49
N SER A 140 -5.99 4.78 1.78
CA SER A 140 -6.14 3.61 0.90
C SER A 140 -7.61 3.18 0.80
N LEU A 141 -8.35 3.23 1.91
CA LEU A 141 -9.80 3.04 1.90
C LEU A 141 -10.53 4.14 1.12
N ASP A 142 -10.12 5.41 1.29
CA ASP A 142 -10.69 6.53 0.53
C ASP A 142 -10.51 6.37 -0.99
N VAL A 143 -9.37 5.85 -1.44
CA VAL A 143 -9.17 5.50 -2.87
C VAL A 143 -10.21 4.46 -3.31
N ALA A 144 -10.45 3.42 -2.51
CA ALA A 144 -11.45 2.40 -2.85
C ALA A 144 -12.89 2.96 -2.86
N LEU A 145 -13.18 3.99 -2.07
CA LEU A 145 -14.48 4.70 -2.06
C LEU A 145 -14.67 5.61 -3.29
N GLN A 146 -13.58 6.13 -3.86
CA GLN A 146 -13.60 7.07 -4.98
C GLN A 146 -13.46 6.39 -6.34
N GLU A 147 -12.68 5.29 -6.41
CA GLU A 147 -12.32 4.62 -7.66
C GLU A 147 -13.07 3.29 -7.83
N PRO A 148 -14.22 3.28 -8.49
CA PRO A 148 -15.01 2.05 -8.67
C PRO A 148 -14.29 0.95 -9.44
N THR A 149 -13.25 1.29 -10.19
CA THR A 149 -12.42 0.38 -10.98
C THR A 149 -11.14 -0.04 -10.27
N LEU A 150 -10.93 0.40 -9.01
CA LEU A 150 -9.81 -0.08 -8.20
C LEU A 150 -9.90 -1.61 -8.04
N ALA A 151 -8.79 -2.30 -8.25
CA ALA A 151 -8.77 -3.76 -8.30
C ALA A 151 -8.41 -4.43 -6.96
N ALA A 152 -7.81 -3.70 -6.02
CA ALA A 152 -7.47 -4.17 -4.67
C ALA A 152 -7.22 -2.98 -3.72
N THR A 153 -7.51 -3.14 -2.43
CA THR A 153 -7.10 -2.17 -1.40
C THR A 153 -6.56 -2.88 -0.17
N VAL A 154 -5.44 -2.37 0.36
CA VAL A 154 -4.81 -2.86 1.59
C VAL A 154 -4.79 -1.74 2.61
N ILE A 155 -5.34 -2.00 3.80
CA ILE A 155 -5.49 -1.07 4.90
C ILE A 155 -4.65 -1.55 6.07
N ASN A 156 -3.50 -0.93 6.31
CA ASN A 156 -2.67 -1.25 7.47
C ASN A 156 -2.97 -0.24 8.58
N TYR A 157 -3.60 -0.69 9.66
CA TYR A 157 -3.97 0.10 10.85
C TYR A 157 -4.46 1.53 10.54
N GLY A 158 -5.27 1.65 9.47
CA GLY A 158 -5.85 2.91 9.01
C GLY A 158 -7.24 3.15 9.55
N HIS A 159 -7.66 4.42 9.52
CA HIS A 159 -9.02 4.80 9.88
C HIS A 159 -10.06 4.09 8.99
N LEU A 160 -11.17 3.68 9.58
CA LEU A 160 -12.22 2.91 8.92
C LEU A 160 -13.50 3.77 8.75
N ALA A 161 -14.09 3.72 7.58
CA ALA A 161 -15.37 4.36 7.32
C ALA A 161 -16.52 3.57 7.97
N THR A 162 -17.49 4.29 8.52
CA THR A 162 -18.69 3.70 9.15
C THR A 162 -19.97 3.95 8.36
N ASP A 163 -19.94 4.84 7.37
CA ASP A 163 -21.09 5.15 6.53
C ASP A 163 -21.35 4.02 5.53
N THR A 164 -22.41 3.26 5.78
CA THR A 164 -22.80 2.12 4.94
C THR A 164 -23.11 2.52 3.48
N ASP A 165 -23.64 3.72 3.22
CA ASP A 165 -23.93 4.17 1.88
C ASP A 165 -22.64 4.49 1.11
N ALA A 166 -21.63 5.03 1.79
CA ALA A 166 -20.30 5.16 1.20
C ALA A 166 -19.68 3.79 0.88
N LEU A 167 -19.76 2.84 1.82
CA LEU A 167 -19.19 1.49 1.64
C LEU A 167 -19.78 0.72 0.46
N LYS A 168 -21.01 1.02 0.04
CA LYS A 168 -21.61 0.43 -1.18
C LYS A 168 -20.82 0.72 -2.46
N LYS A 169 -20.06 1.81 -2.50
CA LYS A 169 -19.25 2.23 -3.67
C LYS A 169 -18.01 1.37 -3.88
N ILE A 170 -17.50 0.71 -2.84
CA ILE A 170 -16.30 -0.12 -2.93
C ILE A 170 -16.59 -1.35 -3.78
N ASN A 171 -15.79 -1.58 -4.82
CA ASN A 171 -15.82 -2.82 -5.60
C ASN A 171 -14.54 -3.64 -5.41
N ALA A 172 -13.46 -3.03 -4.98
CA ALA A 172 -12.20 -3.68 -4.71
C ALA A 172 -12.32 -4.69 -3.57
N PRO A 173 -11.73 -5.89 -3.66
CA PRO A 173 -11.44 -6.72 -2.50
C PRO A 173 -10.56 -5.95 -1.51
N ILE A 174 -10.78 -6.20 -0.21
CA ILE A 174 -10.10 -5.51 0.88
C ILE A 174 -9.25 -6.51 1.66
N LEU A 175 -8.00 -6.13 1.96
CA LEU A 175 -7.20 -6.72 3.04
C LEU A 175 -7.03 -5.68 4.14
N GLY A 176 -7.38 -6.03 5.38
CA GLY A 176 -7.21 -5.19 6.56
C GLY A 176 -6.26 -5.83 7.56
N LEU A 177 -5.23 -5.11 8.00
CA LEU A 177 -4.20 -5.57 8.93
C LEU A 177 -4.13 -4.62 10.13
N PHE A 178 -4.44 -5.13 11.33
CA PHE A 178 -4.63 -4.30 12.51
C PHE A 178 -4.00 -4.93 13.75
N GLY A 179 -3.71 -4.11 14.76
CA GLY A 179 -3.24 -4.57 16.06
C GLY A 179 -4.36 -4.59 17.09
N ALA A 180 -4.42 -5.65 17.91
CA ALA A 180 -5.41 -5.78 18.98
C ALA A 180 -5.19 -4.76 20.12
N GLN A 181 -3.98 -4.24 20.25
CA GLN A 181 -3.62 -3.24 21.26
C GLN A 181 -3.69 -1.80 20.72
N ASP A 182 -4.18 -1.60 19.49
CA ASP A 182 -4.41 -0.26 18.95
C ASP A 182 -5.59 0.40 19.67
N ARG A 183 -5.34 1.58 20.24
CA ARG A 183 -6.36 2.35 20.99
C ARG A 183 -7.14 3.31 20.10
N GLY A 184 -6.63 3.60 18.91
CA GLY A 184 -7.27 4.49 17.94
C GLY A 184 -8.16 3.74 16.94
N ILE A 185 -7.76 2.52 16.56
CA ILE A 185 -8.50 1.62 15.67
C ILE A 185 -8.70 0.31 16.41
N THR A 186 -9.77 0.21 17.18
CA THR A 186 -10.00 -0.91 18.09
C THR A 186 -10.44 -2.18 17.33
N PRO A 187 -10.22 -3.39 17.90
CA PRO A 187 -10.75 -4.63 17.34
C PRO A 187 -12.27 -4.56 17.06
N ASP A 188 -13.03 -3.89 17.93
CA ASP A 188 -14.47 -3.72 17.75
C ASP A 188 -14.80 -2.88 16.50
N ASP A 189 -14.03 -1.82 16.23
CA ASP A 189 -14.21 -1.01 15.01
C ASP A 189 -13.89 -1.82 13.78
N VAL A 190 -12.81 -2.62 13.82
CA VAL A 190 -12.42 -3.51 12.74
C VAL A 190 -13.49 -4.57 12.46
N HIS A 191 -14.04 -5.20 13.50
CA HIS A 191 -15.11 -6.19 13.35
C HIS A 191 -16.39 -5.57 12.78
N LYS A 192 -16.80 -4.36 13.25
CA LYS A 192 -17.96 -3.64 12.71
C LYS A 192 -17.78 -3.30 11.24
N PHE A 193 -16.59 -2.81 10.86
CA PHE A 193 -16.27 -2.51 9.47
C PHE A 193 -16.33 -3.78 8.61
N ALA A 194 -15.66 -4.86 9.03
CA ALA A 194 -15.64 -6.13 8.31
C ALA A 194 -17.06 -6.68 8.13
N GLN A 195 -17.89 -6.64 9.18
CA GLN A 195 -19.28 -7.07 9.13
C GLN A 195 -20.10 -6.22 8.14
N ALA A 196 -19.94 -4.88 8.14
CA ALA A 196 -20.63 -3.99 7.21
C ALA A 196 -20.26 -4.31 5.75
N ILE A 197 -18.98 -4.54 5.45
CA ILE A 197 -18.50 -4.93 4.11
C ILE A 197 -19.08 -6.28 3.69
N GLN A 198 -19.09 -7.28 4.60
CA GLN A 198 -19.64 -8.61 4.33
C GLN A 198 -21.16 -8.57 4.10
N GLN A 199 -21.92 -7.78 4.87
CA GLN A 199 -23.36 -7.60 4.69
C GLN A 199 -23.72 -6.98 3.34
N LEU A 200 -22.81 -6.18 2.77
CA LEU A 200 -22.93 -5.65 1.41
C LEU A 200 -22.53 -6.66 0.32
N GLY A 201 -22.19 -7.90 0.68
CA GLY A 201 -21.77 -8.94 -0.26
C GLY A 201 -20.37 -8.73 -0.84
N LYS A 202 -19.56 -7.86 -0.21
CA LYS A 202 -18.21 -7.50 -0.70
C LYS A 202 -17.14 -8.37 -0.06
N LYS A 203 -15.98 -8.47 -0.70
CA LYS A 203 -14.86 -9.31 -0.25
C LYS A 203 -13.96 -8.54 0.69
N ILE A 204 -13.78 -9.07 1.88
CA ILE A 204 -12.84 -8.56 2.87
C ILE A 204 -12.15 -9.72 3.60
N ASP A 205 -10.84 -9.61 3.76
CA ASP A 205 -10.03 -10.42 4.66
C ASP A 205 -9.44 -9.50 5.73
N VAL A 206 -9.48 -9.91 6.98
CA VAL A 206 -8.99 -9.12 8.11
C VAL A 206 -8.12 -10.00 9.01
N LYS A 207 -6.94 -9.49 9.35
CA LYS A 207 -6.09 -10.05 10.39
C LYS A 207 -5.88 -9.03 11.49
N ILE A 208 -6.18 -9.43 12.71
CA ILE A 208 -5.85 -8.68 13.93
C ILE A 208 -4.73 -9.44 14.65
N TYR A 209 -3.65 -8.74 15.02
CA TYR A 209 -2.47 -9.28 15.70
C TYR A 209 -2.56 -8.99 17.19
N ASP A 210 -2.59 -10.03 18.01
CA ASP A 210 -2.92 -9.97 19.45
C ASP A 210 -1.94 -9.09 20.25
N ASP A 211 -0.64 -9.15 19.91
CA ASP A 211 0.43 -8.45 20.62
C ASP A 211 0.88 -7.14 19.93
N ALA A 212 0.19 -6.74 18.86
CA ALA A 212 0.52 -5.55 18.10
C ALA A 212 -0.37 -4.36 18.48
N GLY A 213 0.23 -3.18 18.51
CA GLY A 213 -0.46 -1.90 18.60
C GLY A 213 -0.44 -1.16 17.26
N HIS A 214 -0.69 0.16 17.31
CA HIS A 214 -0.61 1.02 16.13
C HIS A 214 0.80 1.05 15.54
N ALA A 215 0.92 1.08 14.21
CA ALA A 215 2.19 1.16 13.47
C ALA A 215 3.18 0.01 13.78
N PHE A 216 2.66 -1.21 14.02
CA PHE A 216 3.45 -2.38 14.35
C PHE A 216 4.36 -2.88 13.21
N GLU A 217 4.08 -2.49 11.97
CA GLU A 217 4.89 -2.86 10.81
C GLU A 217 6.11 -1.96 10.60
N ASN A 218 6.13 -0.75 11.19
CA ASN A 218 7.19 0.22 10.96
C ASN A 218 8.36 0.04 11.95
N PRO A 219 9.57 -0.37 11.50
CA PRO A 219 10.72 -0.56 12.38
C PRO A 219 11.25 0.75 13.02
N ASN A 220 10.84 1.91 12.49
CA ASN A 220 11.16 3.20 13.11
C ASN A 220 10.30 3.48 14.36
N ASN A 221 9.18 2.78 14.54
CA ASN A 221 8.40 2.76 15.76
C ASN A 221 9.01 1.77 16.76
N LYS A 222 10.11 2.17 17.42
CA LYS A 222 10.94 1.28 18.25
C LYS A 222 10.15 0.54 19.34
N ASP A 223 9.16 1.20 19.94
CA ASP A 223 8.38 0.63 21.04
C ASP A 223 7.23 -0.27 20.54
N GLY A 224 6.68 0.06 19.40
CA GLY A 224 5.50 -0.59 18.81
C GLY A 224 5.81 -1.64 17.74
N TYR A 225 7.02 -1.66 17.17
CA TYR A 225 7.39 -2.61 16.12
C TYR A 225 7.31 -4.06 16.59
N ARG A 226 6.64 -4.90 15.81
CA ARG A 226 6.51 -6.34 16.06
C ARG A 226 7.02 -7.10 14.84
N GLN A 227 8.28 -7.52 14.89
CA GLN A 227 8.98 -8.08 13.73
C GLN A 227 8.26 -9.30 13.12
N ALA A 228 7.77 -10.22 13.95
CA ALA A 228 7.07 -11.41 13.47
C ALA A 228 5.74 -11.06 12.80
N ASP A 229 4.97 -10.17 13.44
CA ASP A 229 3.67 -9.72 12.91
C ASP A 229 3.84 -8.89 11.63
N ALA A 230 4.87 -8.02 11.59
CA ALA A 230 5.22 -7.25 10.40
C ALA A 230 5.61 -8.17 9.21
N ALA A 231 6.33 -9.25 9.48
CA ALA A 231 6.70 -10.23 8.46
C ALA A 231 5.47 -11.00 7.94
N ASP A 232 4.55 -11.43 8.83
CA ASP A 232 3.29 -12.08 8.43
C ASP A 232 2.39 -11.10 7.68
N ALA A 233 2.26 -9.84 8.13
CA ALA A 233 1.51 -8.79 7.45
C ALA A 233 2.03 -8.54 6.03
N GLY A 234 3.34 -8.43 5.87
CA GLY A 234 3.98 -8.29 4.56
C GLY A 234 3.70 -9.49 3.65
N LYS A 235 3.81 -10.72 4.18
CA LYS A 235 3.48 -11.94 3.42
C LYS A 235 2.02 -11.96 2.99
N ARG A 236 1.07 -11.67 3.89
CA ARG A 236 -0.37 -11.60 3.56
C ARG A 236 -0.66 -10.56 2.50
N THR A 237 -0.01 -9.41 2.59
CA THR A 237 -0.11 -8.34 1.59
C THR A 237 0.32 -8.83 0.21
N ILE A 238 1.49 -9.46 0.09
CA ILE A 238 1.98 -9.97 -1.19
C ILE A 238 1.07 -11.08 -1.74
N ASP A 239 0.63 -12.02 -0.91
CA ASP A 239 -0.26 -13.11 -1.33
C ASP A 239 -1.61 -12.55 -1.82
N PHE A 240 -2.20 -11.59 -1.10
CA PHE A 240 -3.45 -10.94 -1.47
C PHE A 240 -3.33 -10.15 -2.79
N LEU A 241 -2.28 -9.34 -2.93
CA LEU A 241 -2.03 -8.57 -4.15
C LEU A 241 -1.76 -9.49 -5.34
N ALA A 242 -1.04 -10.59 -5.16
CA ALA A 242 -0.82 -11.57 -6.22
C ALA A 242 -2.14 -12.23 -6.66
N ALA A 243 -2.99 -12.61 -5.69
CA ALA A 243 -4.28 -13.21 -5.97
C ALA A 243 -5.29 -12.27 -6.66
N THR A 244 -5.14 -10.96 -6.49
CA THR A 244 -6.07 -9.95 -7.02
C THR A 244 -5.57 -9.24 -8.28
N LEU A 245 -4.28 -8.91 -8.34
CA LEU A 245 -3.73 -8.05 -9.40
C LEU A 245 -2.91 -8.80 -10.46
N LYS A 246 -2.39 -10.02 -10.18
CA LYS A 246 -1.56 -10.77 -11.13
C LYS A 246 -2.31 -11.84 -11.94
N LYS A 247 -3.62 -11.92 -11.78
CA LYS A 247 -4.47 -12.86 -12.53
C LYS A 247 -4.83 -12.36 -13.91
#